data_f47fb204f80a190cce1af479c754e22d
#
_entry.id   f47fb204f80a190cce1af479c754e22d
#
_cell.length_a   1.000
_cell.length_b   1.000
_cell.length_c   1.000
_cell.angle_alpha   90.00
_cell.angle_beta   90.00
_cell.angle_gamma   90.00
#
_symmetry.space_group_name_H-M   'P 1'
#
loop_
_entity.id
_entity.type
_entity.pdbx_description
1 polymer ?
#
loop_
_entity_poly.entity_id
_entity_poly.type
_entity_poly.pdbx_seq_one_letter_code
_entity_poly.pdbx_strand_id
1 'polypeptide(L)'
;PFHYVYGIMVDNRGGGFQMYLTQSNVIRGLSKQEYTMLREMCQYINNLYNVAVYMIRQHYFDTQQFLRYEENYPICKENENYGLLQAGVAQQILKMADRSFRAFFSLLKKVKSGDYSSKAVRLPYYREKGGLFNLILSTNAITIKNSFLTVPMSREHMKRHHGHRIRIPVPDRLKDKTIQEVRICPMY
;
A
#
# COMPACT_ATOMS: atom_id res chain seq x y z
N PRO A 1 6.07 -7.75 -15.58
CA PRO A 1 4.97 -8.55 -15.01
C PRO A 1 4.56 -8.03 -13.64
N PHE A 2 3.35 -8.42 -13.17
CA PHE A 2 2.86 -8.14 -11.83
C PHE A 2 2.56 -9.44 -11.10
N HIS A 3 2.86 -9.46 -9.80
CA HIS A 3 2.34 -10.47 -8.87
C HIS A 3 1.22 -9.87 -8.03
N TYR A 4 0.28 -10.69 -7.60
CA TYR A 4 -0.61 -10.34 -6.52
C TYR A 4 -0.46 -11.33 -5.36
N VAL A 5 -0.54 -10.81 -4.16
CA VAL A 5 -0.44 -11.59 -2.92
C VAL A 5 -1.71 -11.36 -2.13
N TYR A 6 -2.38 -12.42 -1.75
CA TYR A 6 -3.53 -12.40 -0.87
C TYR A 6 -3.08 -12.66 0.58
N GLY A 7 -3.45 -11.78 1.50
CA GLY A 7 -3.50 -12.08 2.93
C GLY A 7 -4.85 -12.71 3.26
N ILE A 8 -4.85 -13.95 3.71
CA ILE A 8 -6.05 -14.75 3.94
C ILE A 8 -6.18 -14.99 5.44
N MET A 9 -7.37 -14.74 6.00
CA MET A 9 -7.73 -15.24 7.32
C MET A 9 -8.38 -16.62 7.15
N VAL A 10 -7.85 -17.63 7.82
CA VAL A 10 -8.46 -18.95 7.92
C VAL A 10 -9.10 -19.04 9.31
N ASP A 11 -10.44 -19.06 9.32
CA ASP A 11 -11.21 -19.31 10.52
C ASP A 11 -11.22 -20.83 10.76
N ASN A 12 -10.50 -21.30 11.77
CA ASN A 12 -10.55 -22.69 12.17
C ASN A 12 -11.74 -22.88 13.12
N ARG A 13 -12.91 -23.25 12.57
CA ARG A 13 -14.10 -23.56 13.33
C ARG A 13 -13.82 -24.71 14.29
N GLY A 14 -13.40 -24.40 15.52
CA GLY A 14 -13.21 -25.43 16.54
C GLY A 14 -12.20 -25.18 17.63
N GLY A 15 -11.45 -24.11 17.61
CA GLY A 15 -10.50 -23.80 18.68
C GLY A 15 -9.69 -22.56 18.39
N GLY A 16 -10.07 -21.46 18.91
CA GLY A 16 -9.39 -20.19 19.29
C GLY A 16 -8.18 -19.64 18.55
N PHE A 17 -7.66 -20.27 17.51
CA PHE A 17 -6.51 -19.80 16.76
C PHE A 17 -6.93 -19.25 15.39
N GLN A 18 -6.82 -17.93 15.21
CA GLN A 18 -6.86 -17.31 13.89
C GLN A 18 -5.52 -17.50 13.18
N MET A 19 -5.51 -18.24 12.06
CA MET A 19 -4.32 -18.43 11.24
C MET A 19 -4.37 -17.45 10.05
N TYR A 20 -3.28 -16.70 9.87
CA TYR A 20 -3.09 -15.84 8.70
C TYR A 20 -2.19 -16.56 7.70
N LEU A 21 -2.69 -16.75 6.49
CA LEU A 21 -1.94 -17.34 5.38
C LEU A 21 -1.75 -16.29 4.28
N THR A 22 -0.68 -16.44 3.53
CA THR A 22 -0.43 -15.65 2.33
C THR A 22 -0.37 -16.54 1.11
N GLN A 23 -0.94 -16.07 0.00
CA GLN A 23 -0.85 -16.72 -1.28
C GLN A 23 -0.38 -15.74 -2.33
N SER A 24 0.68 -16.08 -3.05
CA SER A 24 1.21 -15.32 -4.17
C SER A 24 0.86 -15.97 -5.51
N ASN A 25 0.48 -15.16 -6.49
CA ASN A 25 0.18 -15.58 -7.85
C ASN A 25 0.68 -14.55 -8.85
N VAL A 26 1.04 -14.99 -10.07
CA VAL A 26 1.36 -14.10 -11.19
C VAL A 26 0.07 -13.62 -11.84
N ILE A 27 -0.05 -12.33 -12.13
CA ILE A 27 -1.14 -11.81 -12.94
C ILE A 27 -0.82 -12.11 -14.40
N ARG A 28 -1.68 -12.89 -15.04
CA ARG A 28 -1.58 -13.26 -16.44
C ARG A 28 -2.74 -12.65 -17.24
N GLY A 29 -2.54 -12.45 -18.54
CA GLY A 29 -3.60 -12.04 -19.45
C GLY A 29 -3.99 -10.55 -19.36
N LEU A 30 -3.19 -9.71 -18.71
CA LEU A 30 -3.40 -8.27 -18.78
C LEU A 30 -3.19 -7.76 -20.20
N SER A 31 -4.13 -6.97 -20.70
CA SER A 31 -3.93 -6.19 -21.91
C SER A 31 -2.83 -5.15 -21.72
N LYS A 32 -2.27 -4.61 -22.82
CA LYS A 32 -1.30 -3.52 -22.75
C LYS A 32 -1.83 -2.31 -21.99
N GLN A 33 -3.12 -2.00 -22.16
CA GLN A 33 -3.78 -0.91 -21.45
C GLN A 33 -3.85 -1.17 -19.95
N GLU A 34 -4.33 -2.34 -19.53
CA GLU A 34 -4.41 -2.70 -18.11
C GLU A 34 -3.04 -2.73 -17.43
N TYR A 35 -2.03 -3.23 -18.14
CA TYR A 35 -0.65 -3.18 -17.65
C TYR A 35 -0.19 -1.73 -17.44
N THR A 36 -0.45 -0.84 -18.41
CA THR A 36 -0.10 0.59 -18.28
C THR A 36 -0.80 1.23 -17.10
N MET A 37 -2.11 0.99 -16.95
CA MET A 37 -2.91 1.52 -15.84
C MET A 37 -2.37 1.07 -14.47
N LEU A 38 -2.06 -0.22 -14.31
CA LEU A 38 -1.47 -0.73 -13.06
C LEU A 38 -0.09 -0.12 -12.78
N ARG A 39 0.72 0.03 -13.83
CA ARG A 39 2.06 0.64 -13.71
C ARG A 39 1.96 2.09 -13.26
N GLU A 40 1.07 2.87 -13.83
CA GLU A 40 0.80 4.26 -13.44
C GLU A 40 0.33 4.34 -11.98
N MET A 41 -0.62 3.50 -11.57
CA MET A 41 -1.06 3.45 -10.17
C MET A 41 0.10 3.16 -9.22
N CYS A 42 0.96 2.19 -9.52
CA CYS A 42 2.15 1.88 -8.74
C CYS A 42 3.15 3.04 -8.69
N GLN A 43 3.22 3.84 -9.75
CA GLN A 43 4.04 5.05 -9.80
C GLN A 43 3.45 6.18 -8.95
N TYR A 44 2.12 6.43 -9.02
CA TYR A 44 1.45 7.41 -8.15
C TYR A 44 1.59 7.05 -6.68
N ILE A 45 1.51 5.76 -6.35
CA ILE A 45 1.74 5.24 -4.99
C ILE A 45 3.17 5.53 -4.52
N ASN A 46 4.17 5.28 -5.38
CA ASN A 46 5.57 5.57 -5.08
C ASN A 46 5.79 7.07 -4.81
N ASN A 47 5.21 7.92 -5.67
CA ASN A 47 5.30 9.37 -5.53
C ASN A 47 4.62 9.86 -4.25
N LEU A 48 3.40 9.38 -3.98
CA LEU A 48 2.66 9.77 -2.78
C LEU A 48 3.36 9.34 -1.48
N TYR A 49 3.97 8.15 -1.48
CA TYR A 49 4.81 7.72 -0.35
C TYR A 49 5.97 8.70 -0.10
N ASN A 50 6.66 9.11 -1.17
CA ASN A 50 7.76 10.07 -1.07
C ASN A 50 7.29 11.44 -0.58
N VAL A 51 6.12 11.90 -1.01
CA VAL A 51 5.50 13.14 -0.49
C VAL A 51 5.25 13.01 1.01
N ALA A 52 4.64 11.92 1.46
CA ALA A 52 4.36 11.70 2.87
C ALA A 52 5.65 11.64 3.71
N VAL A 53 6.67 10.95 3.22
CA VAL A 53 8.00 10.89 3.86
C VAL A 53 8.63 12.27 3.92
N TYR A 54 8.54 13.05 2.85
CA TYR A 54 9.07 14.42 2.79
C TYR A 54 8.44 15.29 3.88
N MET A 55 7.11 15.32 3.97
CA MET A 55 6.41 16.15 4.97
C MET A 55 6.80 15.76 6.40
N ILE A 56 6.87 14.46 6.72
CA ILE A 56 7.27 13.99 8.04
C ILE A 56 8.72 14.38 8.35
N ARG A 57 9.62 14.25 7.38
CA ARG A 57 11.04 14.59 7.56
C ARG A 57 11.25 16.08 7.77
N GLN A 58 10.62 16.94 6.95
CA GLN A 58 10.72 18.38 7.11
C GLN A 58 10.20 18.81 8.48
N HIS A 59 9.01 18.38 8.85
CA HIS A 59 8.46 18.67 10.16
C HIS A 59 9.41 18.24 11.31
N TYR A 60 9.98 17.04 11.20
CA TYR A 60 10.92 16.55 12.19
C TYR A 60 12.22 17.35 12.25
N PHE A 61 12.76 17.80 11.13
CA PHE A 61 13.96 18.63 11.11
C PHE A 61 13.73 20.02 11.71
N ASP A 62 12.55 20.59 11.45
CA ASP A 62 12.20 21.94 11.91
C ASP A 62 11.80 21.96 13.40
N THR A 63 11.09 20.93 13.87
CA THR A 63 10.43 20.93 15.20
C THR A 63 10.96 19.89 16.17
N GLN A 64 11.73 18.92 15.69
CA GLN A 64 12.14 17.70 16.42
C GLN A 64 10.96 16.85 16.90
N GLN A 65 9.77 17.06 16.32
CA GLN A 65 8.54 16.32 16.63
C GLN A 65 8.14 15.42 15.47
N PHE A 66 7.38 14.37 15.80
CA PHE A 66 6.86 13.43 14.81
C PHE A 66 5.52 13.93 14.27
N LEU A 67 5.46 14.24 12.98
CA LEU A 67 4.21 14.51 12.28
C LEU A 67 3.44 13.20 12.07
N ARG A 68 2.39 12.99 12.83
CA ARG A 68 1.57 11.78 12.78
C ARG A 68 0.65 11.75 11.56
N TYR A 69 0.08 10.57 11.29
CA TYR A 69 -0.83 10.37 10.16
C TYR A 69 -1.96 11.39 10.12
N GLU A 70 -2.59 11.67 11.26
CA GLU A 70 -3.74 12.58 11.37
C GLU A 70 -3.41 14.01 10.92
N GLU A 71 -2.19 14.45 11.17
CA GLU A 71 -1.68 15.78 10.81
C GLU A 71 -1.13 15.82 9.37
N ASN A 72 -0.47 14.72 8.95
CA ASN A 72 0.11 14.60 7.61
C ASN A 72 -0.96 14.36 6.53
N TYR A 73 -2.07 13.70 6.88
CA TYR A 73 -3.15 13.34 5.95
C TYR A 73 -3.74 14.55 5.21
N PRO A 74 -4.21 15.64 5.88
CA PRO A 74 -4.77 16.81 5.19
C PRO A 74 -3.78 17.46 4.24
N ILE A 75 -2.48 17.48 4.56
CA ILE A 75 -1.42 18.03 3.71
C ILE A 75 -1.26 17.17 2.44
N CYS A 76 -1.10 15.87 2.61
CA CYS A 76 -0.89 14.94 1.50
C CYS A 76 -2.14 14.78 0.62
N LYS A 77 -3.34 15.00 1.14
CA LYS A 77 -4.60 14.90 0.40
C LYS A 77 -4.68 15.90 -0.75
N GLU A 78 -4.05 17.05 -0.63
CA GLU A 78 -4.00 18.09 -1.68
C GLU A 78 -3.00 17.76 -2.79
N ASN A 79 -2.19 16.71 -2.64
CA ASN A 79 -1.24 16.31 -3.68
C ASN A 79 -1.94 15.61 -4.85
N GLU A 80 -1.52 15.92 -6.07
CA GLU A 80 -2.09 15.35 -7.30
C GLU A 80 -2.11 13.80 -7.30
N ASN A 81 -1.04 13.17 -6.82
CA ASN A 81 -0.95 11.71 -6.76
C ASN A 81 -2.01 11.09 -5.84
N TYR A 82 -2.48 11.82 -4.81
CA TYR A 82 -3.59 11.36 -3.97
C TYR A 82 -4.88 11.28 -4.78
N GLY A 83 -5.21 12.32 -5.56
CA GLY A 83 -6.42 12.40 -6.38
C GLY A 83 -6.47 11.36 -7.51
N LEU A 84 -5.31 10.92 -7.98
CA LEU A 84 -5.18 9.87 -9.01
C LEU A 84 -5.37 8.44 -8.47
N LEU A 85 -5.38 8.27 -7.14
CA LEU A 85 -5.61 7.00 -6.47
C LEU A 85 -7.00 6.96 -5.82
N GLN A 86 -7.57 5.76 -5.69
CA GLN A 86 -8.75 5.57 -4.86
C GLN A 86 -8.40 5.91 -3.39
N ALA A 87 -9.27 6.64 -2.71
CA ALA A 87 -8.98 7.23 -1.40
C ALA A 87 -8.46 6.20 -0.36
N GLY A 88 -9.07 5.01 -0.30
CA GLY A 88 -8.63 3.95 0.62
C GLY A 88 -7.21 3.45 0.31
N VAL A 89 -6.85 3.36 -0.98
CA VAL A 89 -5.48 3.01 -1.42
C VAL A 89 -4.50 4.11 -1.00
N ALA A 90 -4.81 5.37 -1.30
CA ALA A 90 -3.96 6.50 -0.95
C ALA A 90 -3.72 6.57 0.57
N GLN A 91 -4.78 6.42 1.38
CA GLN A 91 -4.67 6.40 2.84
C GLN A 91 -3.78 5.27 3.37
N GLN A 92 -3.82 4.07 2.77
CA GLN A 92 -2.93 2.97 3.16
C GLN A 92 -1.45 3.33 2.95
N ILE A 93 -1.14 4.07 1.91
CA ILE A 93 0.24 4.52 1.64
C ILE A 93 0.70 5.54 2.68
N LEU A 94 -0.15 6.50 3.05
CA LEU A 94 0.16 7.45 4.11
C LEU A 94 0.35 6.75 5.47
N LYS A 95 -0.50 5.78 5.80
CA LYS A 95 -0.35 4.93 7.00
C LYS A 95 0.93 4.09 6.97
N MET A 96 1.40 3.69 5.78
CA MET A 96 2.69 3.00 5.66
C MET A 96 3.86 3.91 6.00
N ALA A 97 3.87 5.15 5.49
CA ALA A 97 4.89 6.13 5.85
C ALA A 97 4.88 6.39 7.37
N ASP A 98 3.70 6.63 7.96
CA ASP A 98 3.54 6.81 9.40
C ASP A 98 4.10 5.62 10.20
N ARG A 99 3.77 4.39 9.83
CA ARG A 99 4.29 3.17 10.49
C ARG A 99 5.80 3.07 10.42
N SER A 100 6.41 3.44 9.30
CA SER A 100 7.87 3.44 9.14
C SER A 100 8.54 4.41 10.12
N PHE A 101 7.98 5.61 10.30
CA PHE A 101 8.49 6.59 11.25
C PHE A 101 8.19 6.20 12.71
N ARG A 102 7.04 5.61 13.01
CA ARG A 102 6.75 5.06 14.36
C ARG A 102 7.79 4.00 14.75
N ALA A 103 8.14 3.11 13.82
CA ALA A 103 9.18 2.12 14.04
C ALA A 103 10.55 2.77 14.30
N PHE A 104 10.92 3.78 13.49
CA PHE A 104 12.14 4.54 13.68
C PHE A 104 12.20 5.20 15.07
N PHE A 105 11.17 5.95 15.49
CA PHE A 105 11.14 6.61 16.79
C PHE A 105 11.10 5.62 17.96
N SER A 106 10.46 4.46 17.79
CA SER A 106 10.48 3.38 18.76
C SER A 106 11.90 2.83 18.95
N LEU A 107 12.64 2.62 17.85
CA LEU A 107 14.03 2.19 17.91
C LEU A 107 14.95 3.25 18.53
N LEU A 108 14.74 4.54 18.25
CA LEU A 108 15.50 5.62 18.89
C LEU A 108 15.33 5.62 20.41
N LYS A 109 14.14 5.33 20.94
CA LYS A 109 13.93 5.19 22.38
C LYS A 109 14.75 4.05 22.96
N LYS A 110 14.82 2.90 22.26
CA LYS A 110 15.64 1.75 22.67
C LYS A 110 17.14 2.04 22.62
N VAL A 111 17.58 2.87 21.66
CA VAL A 111 18.97 3.35 21.62
C VAL A 111 19.27 4.22 22.84
N LYS A 112 18.37 5.13 23.22
CA LYS A 112 18.53 6.00 24.40
C LYS A 112 18.57 5.22 25.73
N SER A 113 17.82 4.09 25.81
CA SER A 113 17.85 3.19 26.98
C SER A 113 19.05 2.24 27.01
N GLY A 114 19.86 2.21 25.94
CA GLY A 114 20.99 1.28 25.82
C GLY A 114 20.64 -0.12 25.30
N ASP A 115 19.37 -0.39 25.00
CA ASP A 115 18.87 -1.70 24.57
C ASP A 115 19.13 -1.99 23.08
N TYR A 116 19.56 -1.00 22.30
CA TYR A 116 19.76 -1.14 20.87
C TYR A 116 20.91 -0.29 20.34
N SER A 117 21.61 -0.81 19.31
CA SER A 117 22.75 -0.08 18.71
C SER A 117 22.30 1.07 17.82
N SER A 118 22.84 2.27 18.04
CA SER A 118 22.57 3.45 17.20
C SER A 118 22.98 3.27 15.74
N LYS A 119 24.02 2.45 15.46
CA LYS A 119 24.53 2.19 14.10
C LYS A 119 23.51 1.54 13.17
N ALA A 120 22.50 0.82 13.74
CA ALA A 120 21.47 0.12 12.98
C ALA A 120 20.21 0.96 12.73
N VAL A 121 20.06 2.12 13.41
CA VAL A 121 18.85 2.95 13.31
C VAL A 121 19.07 4.06 12.29
N ARG A 122 18.24 4.03 11.25
CA ARG A 122 18.28 5.03 10.17
C ARG A 122 16.90 5.64 9.95
N LEU A 123 16.90 6.95 9.68
CA LEU A 123 15.69 7.65 9.30
C LEU A 123 15.09 7.03 8.02
N PRO A 124 13.76 6.80 7.94
CA PRO A 124 13.15 6.25 6.73
C PRO A 124 13.52 7.04 5.48
N TYR A 125 13.97 6.32 4.44
CA TYR A 125 14.42 6.91 3.18
C TYR A 125 13.28 7.10 2.19
N TYR A 126 13.52 7.98 1.22
CA TYR A 126 12.73 8.06 0.01
C TYR A 126 12.89 6.80 -0.83
N ARG A 127 11.85 6.47 -1.54
CA ARG A 127 11.92 5.47 -2.60
C ARG A 127 12.52 6.09 -3.86
N GLU A 128 13.02 5.26 -4.75
CA GLU A 128 13.61 5.69 -6.01
C GLU A 128 12.62 6.55 -6.83
N LYS A 129 13.12 7.66 -7.38
CA LYS A 129 12.33 8.53 -8.25
C LYS A 129 11.95 7.79 -9.53
N GLY A 130 10.66 7.82 -9.89
CA GLY A 130 10.14 7.08 -11.05
C GLY A 130 10.01 5.57 -10.83
N GLY A 131 10.38 5.06 -9.64
CA GLY A 131 10.17 3.67 -9.26
C GLY A 131 8.70 3.32 -9.11
N LEU A 132 8.44 2.03 -8.89
CA LEU A 132 7.09 1.49 -8.68
C LEU A 132 6.96 1.01 -7.24
N PHE A 133 5.76 1.15 -6.66
CA PHE A 133 5.48 0.63 -5.34
C PHE A 133 4.19 -0.20 -5.31
N ASN A 134 4.08 -1.08 -4.34
CA ASN A 134 2.97 -2.03 -4.23
C ASN A 134 1.64 -1.31 -4.02
N LEU A 135 0.63 -1.70 -4.79
CA LEU A 135 -0.75 -1.32 -4.57
C LEU A 135 -1.34 -2.23 -3.49
N ILE A 136 -1.78 -1.65 -2.38
CA ILE A 136 -2.30 -2.38 -1.22
C ILE A 136 -3.79 -2.10 -1.08
N LEU A 137 -4.57 -3.17 -1.11
CA LEU A 137 -6.01 -3.16 -0.91
C LEU A 137 -6.32 -3.76 0.46
N SER A 138 -6.86 -2.97 1.37
CA SER A 138 -7.44 -3.45 2.62
C SER A 138 -8.81 -4.08 2.38
N THR A 139 -9.33 -4.78 3.36
CA THR A 139 -10.64 -5.47 3.32
C THR A 139 -11.75 -4.61 2.71
N ASN A 140 -11.85 -3.34 3.11
CA ASN A 140 -12.88 -2.41 2.62
C ASN A 140 -12.71 -1.99 1.15
N ALA A 141 -11.53 -2.18 0.58
CA ALA A 141 -11.23 -1.84 -0.81
C ALA A 141 -11.31 -3.06 -1.74
N ILE A 142 -11.50 -4.26 -1.18
CA ILE A 142 -11.57 -5.51 -1.93
C ILE A 142 -13.01 -5.73 -2.41
N THR A 143 -13.18 -5.78 -3.72
CA THR A 143 -14.47 -6.12 -4.36
C THR A 143 -14.26 -7.30 -5.28
N ILE A 144 -14.84 -8.45 -4.91
CA ILE A 144 -14.81 -9.68 -5.71
C ILE A 144 -16.24 -9.99 -6.18
N LYS A 145 -16.40 -10.10 -7.51
CA LYS A 145 -17.65 -10.51 -8.14
C LYS A 145 -17.36 -11.49 -9.28
N ASN A 146 -18.15 -12.54 -9.40
CA ASN A 146 -18.01 -13.56 -10.44
C ASN A 146 -16.56 -14.10 -10.55
N SER A 147 -15.92 -14.37 -9.43
CA SER A 147 -14.52 -14.83 -9.35
C SER A 147 -13.47 -13.84 -9.88
N PHE A 148 -13.79 -12.54 -9.96
CA PHE A 148 -12.84 -11.49 -10.32
C PHE A 148 -12.73 -10.45 -9.23
N LEU A 149 -11.49 -10.13 -8.87
CA LEU A 149 -11.13 -8.95 -8.09
C LEU A 149 -11.18 -7.73 -9.02
N THR A 150 -11.98 -6.73 -8.69
CA THR A 150 -11.94 -5.43 -9.39
C THR A 150 -10.93 -4.52 -8.69
N VAL A 151 -9.94 -4.04 -9.44
CA VAL A 151 -8.96 -3.09 -8.90
C VAL A 151 -9.64 -1.71 -8.70
N PRO A 152 -9.65 -1.17 -7.46
CA PRO A 152 -10.25 0.13 -7.20
C PRO A 152 -9.41 1.26 -7.79
N MET A 153 -10.06 2.14 -8.54
CA MET A 153 -9.44 3.29 -9.20
C MET A 153 -10.17 4.58 -8.85
N SER A 154 -9.49 5.72 -8.87
CA SER A 154 -10.13 7.02 -8.74
C SER A 154 -10.96 7.35 -9.99
N ARG A 155 -11.92 8.27 -9.84
CA ARG A 155 -12.70 8.78 -10.98
C ARG A 155 -11.80 9.41 -12.03
N GLU A 156 -10.79 10.15 -11.60
CA GLU A 156 -9.86 10.84 -12.49
C GLU A 156 -9.00 9.84 -13.28
N HIS A 157 -8.47 8.80 -12.63
CA HIS A 157 -7.71 7.76 -13.32
C HIS A 157 -8.57 6.98 -14.31
N MET A 158 -9.81 6.63 -13.93
CA MET A 158 -10.75 6.00 -14.86
C MET A 158 -11.07 6.89 -16.07
N LYS A 159 -11.26 8.21 -15.85
CA LYS A 159 -11.52 9.16 -16.93
C LYS A 159 -10.38 9.20 -17.93
N ARG A 160 -9.13 9.23 -17.46
CA ARG A 160 -7.91 9.19 -18.31
C ARG A 160 -7.84 7.93 -19.17
N HIS A 161 -8.43 6.84 -18.71
CA HIS A 161 -8.45 5.54 -19.41
C HIS A 161 -9.84 5.18 -19.98
N HIS A 162 -10.67 6.17 -20.33
CA HIS A 162 -11.97 5.98 -20.98
C HIS A 162 -12.94 5.04 -20.24
N GLY A 163 -12.90 5.03 -18.91
CA GLY A 163 -13.75 4.21 -18.07
C GLY A 163 -13.33 2.73 -17.97
N HIS A 164 -12.17 2.37 -18.52
CA HIS A 164 -11.68 1.00 -18.47
C HIS A 164 -11.44 0.53 -17.03
N ARG A 165 -11.74 -0.75 -16.75
CA ARG A 165 -11.61 -1.36 -15.43
C ARG A 165 -10.72 -2.59 -15.48
N ILE A 166 -9.84 -2.71 -14.52
CA ILE A 166 -8.96 -3.85 -14.38
C ILE A 166 -9.63 -4.91 -13.52
N ARG A 167 -9.72 -6.13 -14.03
CA ARG A 167 -10.25 -7.30 -13.33
C ARG A 167 -9.21 -8.40 -13.29
N ILE A 168 -8.93 -8.91 -12.11
CA ILE A 168 -7.93 -9.96 -11.89
C ILE A 168 -8.68 -11.23 -11.45
N PRO A 169 -8.47 -12.38 -12.13
CA PRO A 169 -9.14 -13.62 -11.73
C PRO A 169 -8.67 -14.06 -10.34
N VAL A 170 -9.62 -14.44 -9.50
CA VAL A 170 -9.35 -14.97 -8.16
C VAL A 170 -9.27 -16.49 -8.27
N PRO A 171 -8.19 -17.12 -7.80
CA PRO A 171 -8.06 -18.57 -7.81
C PRO A 171 -9.19 -19.28 -7.09
N ASP A 172 -9.66 -20.41 -7.62
CA ASP A 172 -10.80 -21.16 -7.07
C ASP A 172 -10.63 -21.53 -5.59
N ARG A 173 -9.41 -21.88 -5.20
CA ARG A 173 -9.06 -22.19 -3.80
C ARG A 173 -9.27 -21.04 -2.81
N LEU A 174 -9.49 -19.80 -3.29
CA LEU A 174 -9.75 -18.62 -2.46
C LEU A 174 -11.20 -18.19 -2.43
N LYS A 175 -12.11 -18.83 -3.20
CA LYS A 175 -13.50 -18.43 -3.32
C LYS A 175 -14.25 -18.41 -1.98
N ASP A 176 -13.95 -19.37 -1.10
CA ASP A 176 -14.59 -19.51 0.21
C ASP A 176 -13.73 -18.98 1.37
N LYS A 177 -12.71 -18.18 1.07
CA LYS A 177 -11.81 -17.64 2.07
C LYS A 177 -12.05 -16.15 2.32
N THR A 178 -11.95 -15.73 3.57
CA THR A 178 -11.97 -14.32 3.93
C THR A 178 -10.64 -13.68 3.59
N ILE A 179 -10.63 -12.81 2.58
CA ILE A 179 -9.43 -12.08 2.15
C ILE A 179 -9.33 -10.79 2.94
N GLN A 180 -8.26 -10.63 3.72
CA GLN A 180 -8.01 -9.47 4.56
C GLN A 180 -7.25 -8.36 3.83
N GLU A 181 -6.33 -8.75 2.97
CA GLU A 181 -5.49 -7.82 2.22
C GLU A 181 -5.13 -8.39 0.86
N VAL A 182 -5.05 -7.55 -0.15
CA VAL A 182 -4.47 -7.89 -1.46
C VAL A 182 -3.36 -6.91 -1.77
N ARG A 183 -2.19 -7.41 -2.13
CA ARG A 183 -1.09 -6.59 -2.64
C ARG A 183 -0.84 -6.93 -4.10
N ILE A 184 -0.83 -5.92 -4.96
CA ILE A 184 -0.38 -6.03 -6.34
C ILE A 184 1.03 -5.48 -6.38
N CYS A 185 1.99 -6.35 -6.66
CA CYS A 185 3.42 -6.05 -6.60
C CYS A 185 3.99 -6.00 -8.02
N PRO A 186 4.58 -4.88 -8.45
CA PRO A 186 5.35 -4.84 -9.69
C PRO A 186 6.56 -5.77 -9.57
N MET A 187 6.87 -6.50 -10.64
CA MET A 187 8.11 -7.27 -10.78
C MET A 187 9.10 -6.47 -11.63
N TYR A 188 10.33 -6.43 -11.21
CA TYR A 188 11.46 -5.87 -11.92
C TYR A 188 12.15 -6.93 -12.78
#